data_1e89900e560a224e7fb486a728dea53d
#
_entry.id   1e89900e560a224e7fb486a728dea53d
#
_cell.length_a   1.000
_cell.length_b   1.000
_cell.length_c   1.000
_cell.angle_alpha   90.00
_cell.angle_beta   90.00
_cell.angle_gamma   90.00
#
_symmetry.space_group_name_H-M   'P 1'
#
loop_
_entity.id
_entity.type
_entity.pdbx_description
1 polymer ?
#
loop_
_entity_poly.entity_id
_entity_poly.type
_entity_poly.pdbx_seq_one_letter_code
_entity_poly.pdbx_strand_id
1 'polypeptide(L)'
;VEKLRKINTIFCSTFLKVDTIIEAIKKSSIQIEEKVRRSALDGFQGNITTDTTNSSGDIQKKLDIITNEIMIDNLTKTKCCSILLSEENEEAIIMPEEFRGKHMVAFDPLDGSSNIDCNVCIGTIFSIYKEEAEEKKEKSILRNGSHIICAGYVIYGPATELVITKEGTPGVQKFTLDTNKKEYIYTGEIDISTKTKKIYSINESNCENWYQDMKQYISLYKTKNTKYTQRYIGSMVADVHRTLLYGGMFCYPADTKNTKGKLRVIYECFPISKIMEKAGGAAITGDFSRNRILDINPTEIHQRTPVLMGSKEEIIKYIRSTRNILLSKTKPQTNFDHDFAGEHFTD
;
A
#
# COMPACT_ATOMS: atom_id res chain seq x y z
N VAL A 1 6.15 1.51 42.19
CA VAL A 1 6.81 2.75 41.72
C VAL A 1 7.96 2.39 40.77
N GLU A 2 8.85 1.47 41.13
CA GLU A 2 10.03 1.09 40.31
C GLU A 2 9.65 0.37 39.00
N LYS A 3 8.63 -0.50 39.03
CA LYS A 3 8.09 -1.17 37.86
C LYS A 3 7.44 -0.19 36.85
N LEU A 4 6.75 0.86 37.36
CA LEU A 4 6.20 1.95 36.53
C LEU A 4 7.29 2.86 35.98
N ARG A 5 8.37 3.14 36.73
CA ARG A 5 9.52 3.89 36.21
C ARG A 5 10.24 3.13 35.09
N LYS A 6 10.49 1.81 35.24
CA LYS A 6 11.07 0.96 34.19
C LYS A 6 10.19 0.93 32.94
N ILE A 7 8.88 0.78 33.09
CA ILE A 7 7.93 0.78 31.94
C ILE A 7 7.99 2.14 31.22
N ASN A 8 7.94 3.27 31.93
CA ASN A 8 8.03 4.60 31.31
C ASN A 8 9.40 4.85 30.65
N THR A 9 10.49 4.38 31.21
CA THR A 9 11.84 4.51 30.62
C THR A 9 11.97 3.67 29.34
N ILE A 10 11.45 2.45 29.32
CA ILE A 10 11.44 1.58 28.13
C ILE A 10 10.53 2.17 27.04
N PHE A 11 9.34 2.66 27.40
CA PHE A 11 8.43 3.33 26.48
C PHE A 11 9.09 4.56 25.84
N CYS A 12 9.67 5.44 26.65
CA CYS A 12 10.36 6.65 26.18
C CYS A 12 11.54 6.31 25.24
N SER A 13 12.33 5.26 25.56
CA SER A 13 13.47 4.85 24.72
C SER A 13 13.05 4.23 23.38
N THR A 14 11.91 3.52 23.34
CA THR A 14 11.39 2.91 22.11
C THR A 14 10.85 3.98 21.17
N PHE A 15 10.10 4.97 21.66
CA PHE A 15 9.64 6.09 20.84
C PHE A 15 10.79 6.90 20.25
N LEU A 16 11.84 7.18 21.03
CA LEU A 16 13.02 7.89 20.54
C LEU A 16 13.71 7.18 19.38
N LYS A 17 13.76 5.84 19.42
CA LYS A 17 14.36 5.03 18.33
C LYS A 17 13.50 5.04 17.07
N VAL A 18 12.17 4.96 17.20
CA VAL A 18 11.25 5.09 16.06
C VAL A 18 11.39 6.47 15.40
N ASP A 19 11.49 7.53 16.19
CA ASP A 19 11.70 8.89 15.67
C ASP A 19 13.04 9.02 14.95
N THR A 20 14.11 8.37 15.44
CA THR A 20 15.41 8.30 14.76
C THR A 20 15.30 7.61 13.39
N ILE A 21 14.53 6.51 13.29
CA ILE A 21 14.27 5.84 12.01
C ILE A 21 13.47 6.76 11.06
N ILE A 22 12.44 7.43 11.57
CA ILE A 22 11.64 8.37 10.77
C ILE A 22 12.50 9.51 10.22
N GLU A 23 13.39 10.09 11.02
CA GLU A 23 14.30 11.15 10.57
C GLU A 23 15.31 10.62 9.51
N ALA A 24 15.77 9.37 9.61
CA ALA A 24 16.59 8.75 8.57
C ALA A 24 15.79 8.57 7.27
N ILE A 25 14.53 8.17 7.33
CA ILE A 25 13.64 8.05 6.17
C ILE A 25 13.39 9.43 5.54
N LYS A 26 13.11 10.48 6.33
CA LYS A 26 12.98 11.84 5.84
C LYS A 26 14.24 12.29 5.12
N LYS A 27 15.42 12.04 5.70
CA LYS A 27 16.69 12.34 5.07
C LYS A 27 16.87 11.60 3.75
N SER A 28 16.54 10.30 3.72
CA SER A 28 16.60 9.50 2.50
C SER A 28 15.66 10.06 1.43
N SER A 29 14.43 10.39 1.78
CA SER A 29 13.45 10.91 0.83
C SER A 29 13.85 12.28 0.24
N ILE A 30 14.54 13.12 1.00
CA ILE A 30 15.12 14.37 0.47
C ILE A 30 16.22 14.08 -0.58
N GLN A 31 17.08 13.10 -0.31
CA GLN A 31 18.11 12.68 -1.27
C GLN A 31 17.49 12.01 -2.51
N ILE A 32 16.46 11.20 -2.33
CA ILE A 32 15.71 10.56 -3.42
C ILE A 32 15.03 11.64 -4.28
N GLU A 33 14.37 12.61 -3.66
CA GLU A 33 13.73 13.73 -4.35
C GLU A 33 14.70 14.47 -5.27
N GLU A 34 15.91 14.77 -4.79
CA GLU A 34 16.95 15.40 -5.59
C GLU A 34 17.34 14.53 -6.81
N LYS A 35 17.44 13.21 -6.64
CA LYS A 35 17.75 12.27 -7.73
C LYS A 35 16.61 12.16 -8.74
N VAL A 36 15.38 12.04 -8.27
CA VAL A 36 14.17 11.98 -9.11
C VAL A 36 14.02 13.24 -9.95
N ARG A 37 14.14 14.41 -9.34
CA ARG A 37 14.01 15.71 -10.00
C ARG A 37 15.07 15.93 -11.08
N ARG A 38 16.25 15.37 -10.90
CA ARG A 38 17.38 15.50 -11.81
C ARG A 38 17.58 14.29 -12.74
N SER A 39 16.68 13.31 -12.70
CA SER A 39 16.88 12.00 -13.34
C SER A 39 17.24 12.10 -14.83
N ALA A 40 16.56 12.98 -15.57
CA ALA A 40 16.85 13.22 -16.98
C ALA A 40 18.21 13.87 -17.21
N LEU A 41 18.60 14.82 -16.34
CA LEU A 41 19.87 15.56 -16.45
C LEU A 41 21.07 14.69 -16.09
N ASP A 42 20.90 13.84 -15.09
CA ASP A 42 21.96 12.98 -14.54
C ASP A 42 22.03 11.60 -15.25
N GLY A 43 21.17 11.37 -16.26
CA GLY A 43 21.17 10.14 -17.05
C GLY A 43 20.64 8.91 -16.29
N PHE A 44 19.78 9.12 -15.31
CA PHE A 44 19.17 8.05 -14.50
C PHE A 44 17.85 7.52 -15.08
N GLN A 45 17.34 8.12 -16.16
CA GLN A 45 16.20 7.60 -16.90
C GLN A 45 16.58 6.37 -17.73
N GLY A 46 15.57 5.51 -17.97
CA GLY A 46 15.73 4.30 -18.75
C GLY A 46 16.18 3.08 -17.94
N ASN A 47 16.12 1.93 -18.61
CA ASN A 47 16.49 0.65 -18.03
C ASN A 47 18.02 0.53 -17.87
N ILE A 48 18.45 -0.35 -16.99
CA ILE A 48 19.84 -0.79 -16.95
C ILE A 48 20.14 -1.50 -18.27
N THR A 49 21.32 -1.27 -18.85
CA THR A 49 21.74 -1.81 -20.16
C THR A 49 21.89 -3.34 -20.18
N THR A 50 21.84 -4.00 -19.04
CA THR A 50 21.73 -5.45 -18.87
C THR A 50 20.31 -5.76 -18.41
N ASP A 51 19.67 -6.78 -18.99
CA ASP A 51 18.31 -7.27 -18.60
C ASP A 51 18.28 -7.78 -17.15
N THR A 52 18.58 -6.90 -16.20
CA THR A 52 18.45 -7.18 -14.77
C THR A 52 17.00 -6.96 -14.36
N THR A 53 16.37 -8.04 -13.95
CA THR A 53 15.09 -8.03 -13.26
C THR A 53 15.33 -8.03 -11.75
N ASN A 54 14.48 -7.33 -10.98
CA ASN A 54 14.47 -7.47 -9.53
C ASN A 54 13.95 -8.88 -9.14
N SER A 55 14.01 -9.21 -7.87
CA SER A 55 13.51 -10.48 -7.31
C SER A 55 12.05 -10.77 -7.63
N SER A 56 11.30 -9.75 -7.99
CA SER A 56 9.88 -9.83 -8.36
C SER A 56 9.65 -10.05 -9.88
N GLY A 57 10.73 -10.08 -10.70
CA GLY A 57 10.68 -10.25 -12.15
C GLY A 57 10.35 -8.95 -12.91
N ASP A 58 10.33 -7.81 -12.24
CA ASP A 58 10.14 -6.50 -12.88
C ASP A 58 11.48 -5.94 -13.36
N ILE A 59 11.49 -5.23 -14.49
CA ILE A 59 12.71 -4.63 -15.06
C ILE A 59 13.18 -3.50 -14.15
N GLN A 60 14.37 -3.66 -13.58
CA GLN A 60 14.98 -2.68 -12.70
C GLN A 60 15.45 -1.45 -13.47
N LYS A 61 15.17 -0.27 -12.93
CA LYS A 61 15.71 1.00 -13.44
C LYS A 61 16.90 1.44 -12.61
N LYS A 62 17.74 2.31 -13.20
CA LYS A 62 18.91 2.86 -12.50
C LYS A 62 18.54 3.55 -11.18
N LEU A 63 17.38 4.23 -11.17
CA LEU A 63 16.89 4.91 -9.96
C LEU A 63 16.48 3.93 -8.87
N ASP A 64 15.93 2.77 -9.19
CA ASP A 64 15.54 1.77 -8.18
C ASP A 64 16.75 1.35 -7.34
N ILE A 65 17.90 1.10 -7.98
CA ILE A 65 19.15 0.75 -7.28
C ILE A 65 19.62 1.92 -6.41
N ILE A 66 19.71 3.14 -6.97
CA ILE A 66 20.21 4.30 -6.26
C ILE A 66 19.34 4.62 -5.03
N THR A 67 18.01 4.56 -5.18
CA THR A 67 17.09 4.89 -4.10
C THR A 67 17.11 3.81 -3.01
N ASN A 68 17.25 2.55 -3.40
CA ASN A 68 17.43 1.43 -2.46
C ASN A 68 18.72 1.60 -1.63
N GLU A 69 19.85 1.89 -2.26
CA GLU A 69 21.12 2.14 -1.57
C GLU A 69 21.03 3.32 -0.58
N ILE A 70 20.37 4.43 -0.98
CA ILE A 70 20.14 5.58 -0.11
C ILE A 70 19.34 5.18 1.15
N MET A 71 18.27 4.40 0.97
CA MET A 71 17.42 3.93 2.09
C MET A 71 18.24 3.03 3.02
N ILE A 72 18.91 2.02 2.50
CA ILE A 72 19.71 1.07 3.28
C ILE A 72 20.82 1.78 4.06
N ASP A 73 21.57 2.70 3.40
CA ASP A 73 22.69 3.42 4.02
C ASP A 73 22.22 4.30 5.20
N ASN A 74 21.17 5.10 5.00
CA ASN A 74 20.67 5.97 6.06
C ASN A 74 20.03 5.16 7.21
N LEU A 75 19.30 4.10 6.92
CA LEU A 75 18.68 3.25 7.95
C LEU A 75 19.74 2.49 8.76
N THR A 76 20.77 1.95 8.12
CA THR A 76 21.88 1.26 8.79
C THR A 76 22.60 2.18 9.78
N LYS A 77 22.87 3.44 9.38
CA LYS A 77 23.55 4.44 10.22
C LYS A 77 22.77 4.78 11.51
N THR A 78 21.46 4.54 11.55
CA THR A 78 20.67 4.79 12.76
C THR A 78 21.00 3.86 13.91
N LYS A 79 21.51 2.65 13.63
CA LYS A 79 21.69 1.57 14.60
C LYS A 79 20.41 1.19 15.37
N CYS A 80 19.25 1.50 14.78
CA CYS A 80 17.94 1.22 15.35
C CYS A 80 17.24 0.03 14.69
N CYS A 81 17.69 -0.38 13.49
CA CYS A 81 17.11 -1.46 12.70
C CYS A 81 17.80 -2.79 12.99
N SER A 82 17.02 -3.88 13.06
CA SER A 82 17.54 -5.26 13.12
C SER A 82 17.47 -5.92 11.74
N ILE A 83 16.44 -5.62 10.99
CA ILE A 83 16.11 -6.24 9.69
C ILE A 83 15.56 -5.15 8.78
N LEU A 84 15.99 -5.15 7.51
CA LEU A 84 15.40 -4.35 6.45
C LEU A 84 14.81 -5.30 5.40
N LEU A 85 13.59 -5.00 4.95
CA LEU A 85 12.91 -5.68 3.85
C LEU A 85 12.67 -4.66 2.75
N SER A 86 13.38 -4.80 1.64
CA SER A 86 13.23 -3.95 0.47
C SER A 86 12.58 -4.71 -0.68
N GLU A 87 11.81 -4.04 -1.52
CA GLU A 87 11.32 -4.58 -2.78
C GLU A 87 12.47 -5.02 -3.69
N GLU A 88 13.57 -4.28 -3.67
CA GLU A 88 14.70 -4.45 -4.57
C GLU A 88 15.69 -5.55 -4.15
N ASN A 89 15.52 -6.12 -2.96
CA ASN A 89 16.38 -7.17 -2.43
C ASN A 89 15.61 -8.49 -2.31
N GLU A 90 16.12 -9.57 -2.91
CA GLU A 90 15.51 -10.91 -2.86
C GLU A 90 15.35 -11.41 -1.43
N GLU A 91 16.34 -11.16 -0.60
CA GLU A 91 16.38 -11.61 0.79
C GLU A 91 16.31 -10.45 1.79
N ALA A 92 15.90 -10.76 3.00
CA ALA A 92 15.97 -9.82 4.11
C ALA A 92 17.40 -9.39 4.42
N ILE A 93 17.65 -8.11 4.59
CA ILE A 93 18.94 -7.56 5.00
C ILE A 93 19.00 -7.61 6.52
N ILE A 94 19.78 -8.54 7.05
CA ILE A 94 20.02 -8.67 8.50
C ILE A 94 21.16 -7.74 8.89
N MET A 95 20.90 -6.83 9.81
CA MET A 95 21.94 -5.89 10.25
C MET A 95 23.08 -6.60 10.98
N PRO A 96 24.35 -6.30 10.62
CA PRO A 96 25.52 -6.75 11.38
C PRO A 96 25.41 -6.33 12.85
N GLU A 97 26.01 -7.10 13.75
CA GLU A 97 25.87 -6.91 15.21
C GLU A 97 26.22 -5.49 15.67
N GLU A 98 27.26 -4.90 15.10
CA GLU A 98 27.73 -3.53 15.37
C GLU A 98 26.74 -2.42 14.98
N PHE A 99 25.82 -2.70 14.04
CA PHE A 99 24.77 -1.78 13.56
C PHE A 99 23.36 -2.21 13.98
N ARG A 100 23.25 -3.37 14.68
CA ARG A 100 21.97 -3.98 14.97
C ARG A 100 21.19 -3.23 16.04
N GLY A 101 20.01 -2.76 15.66
CA GLY A 101 18.97 -2.30 16.57
C GLY A 101 17.91 -3.35 16.82
N LYS A 102 16.66 -2.90 16.97
CA LYS A 102 15.55 -3.76 17.42
C LYS A 102 14.34 -3.75 16.49
N HIS A 103 14.25 -2.78 15.58
CA HIS A 103 13.10 -2.61 14.72
C HIS A 103 13.30 -3.27 13.35
N MET A 104 12.26 -3.88 12.81
CA MET A 104 12.21 -4.24 11.40
C MET A 104 11.61 -3.08 10.63
N VAL A 105 12.21 -2.74 9.49
CA VAL A 105 11.71 -1.73 8.54
C VAL A 105 11.48 -2.40 7.20
N ALA A 106 10.26 -2.30 6.67
CA ALA A 106 9.94 -2.74 5.32
C ALA A 106 9.65 -1.53 4.44
N PHE A 107 10.16 -1.51 3.21
CA PHE A 107 10.00 -0.39 2.31
C PHE A 107 10.06 -0.79 0.83
N ASP A 108 9.32 -0.05 0.04
CA ASP A 108 9.49 0.08 -1.40
C ASP A 108 10.23 1.43 -1.60
N PRO A 109 11.47 1.42 -2.10
CA PRO A 109 12.25 2.65 -2.23
C PRO A 109 11.68 3.59 -3.27
N LEU A 110 11.01 3.07 -4.32
CA LEU A 110 10.50 3.88 -5.42
C LEU A 110 9.28 3.27 -6.12
N ASP A 111 8.12 3.24 -5.42
CA ASP A 111 6.84 2.81 -6.00
C ASP A 111 6.48 3.57 -7.27
N GLY A 112 6.07 2.83 -8.28
CA GLY A 112 5.70 3.38 -9.57
C GLY A 112 6.86 3.74 -10.47
N SER A 113 8.05 3.19 -10.29
CA SER A 113 9.28 3.47 -11.04
C SER A 113 9.12 3.33 -12.56
N SER A 114 8.18 2.52 -13.04
CA SER A 114 7.83 2.43 -14.47
C SER A 114 7.35 3.77 -15.06
N ASN A 115 6.93 4.72 -14.23
CA ASN A 115 6.42 6.03 -14.64
C ASN A 115 7.50 7.14 -14.63
N ILE A 116 8.75 6.84 -14.27
CA ILE A 116 9.83 7.83 -14.19
C ILE A 116 10.04 8.55 -15.52
N ASP A 117 10.07 7.79 -16.62
CA ASP A 117 10.41 8.32 -17.94
C ASP A 117 9.32 9.23 -18.52
N CYS A 118 8.09 9.14 -18.02
CA CYS A 118 6.96 10.00 -18.43
C CYS A 118 6.60 11.07 -17.38
N ASN A 119 7.42 11.21 -16.35
CA ASN A 119 7.28 12.26 -15.33
C ASN A 119 5.93 12.22 -14.57
N VAL A 120 5.38 11.04 -14.36
CA VAL A 120 4.21 10.80 -13.48
C VAL A 120 4.70 10.66 -12.04
N CYS A 121 3.88 11.09 -11.08
CA CYS A 121 4.21 10.99 -9.65
C CYS A 121 4.54 9.56 -9.24
N ILE A 122 5.62 9.42 -8.49
CA ILE A 122 6.15 8.19 -7.91
C ILE A 122 6.36 8.40 -6.42
N GLY A 123 6.75 7.37 -5.66
CA GLY A 123 6.96 7.59 -4.22
C GLY A 123 7.75 6.51 -3.52
N THR A 124 8.06 6.75 -2.26
CA THR A 124 8.66 5.79 -1.33
C THR A 124 7.60 5.34 -0.34
N ILE A 125 7.43 4.05 -0.12
CA ILE A 125 6.48 3.49 0.86
C ILE A 125 7.27 2.79 1.96
N PHE A 126 6.86 2.93 3.23
CA PHE A 126 7.57 2.30 4.34
C PHE A 126 6.66 1.93 5.51
N SER A 127 7.13 0.94 6.28
CA SER A 127 6.56 0.60 7.59
C SER A 127 7.64 0.19 8.58
N ILE A 128 7.41 0.52 9.86
CA ILE A 128 8.26 0.15 10.98
C ILE A 128 7.47 -0.80 11.87
N TYR A 129 8.06 -1.95 12.17
CA TYR A 129 7.43 -2.97 13.00
C TYR A 129 8.02 -2.95 14.40
N LYS A 130 7.17 -3.31 15.37
CA LYS A 130 7.59 -3.47 16.74
C LYS A 130 8.62 -4.58 16.87
N GLU A 131 9.57 -4.36 17.76
CA GLU A 131 10.54 -5.40 18.14
C GLU A 131 9.85 -6.65 18.71
N GLU A 132 10.39 -7.82 18.42
CA GLU A 132 10.08 -9.05 19.13
C GLU A 132 11.28 -9.55 19.96
N ALA A 133 10.96 -10.30 21.03
CA ALA A 133 11.97 -10.94 21.86
C ALA A 133 12.86 -11.91 21.05
N GLU A 134 14.14 -12.02 21.41
CA GLU A 134 15.21 -12.68 20.63
C GLU A 134 14.94 -14.15 20.24
N GLU A 135 13.99 -14.82 20.88
CA GLU A 135 13.76 -16.27 20.72
C GLU A 135 13.06 -16.67 19.38
N LYS A 136 12.65 -15.70 18.55
CA LYS A 136 11.85 -15.98 17.33
C LYS A 136 12.38 -15.33 16.06
N LYS A 137 13.69 -15.22 15.89
CA LYS A 137 14.34 -14.46 14.79
C LYS A 137 13.88 -14.85 13.39
N GLU A 138 13.70 -16.13 13.08
CA GLU A 138 13.28 -16.58 11.74
C GLU A 138 11.79 -16.34 11.47
N LYS A 139 10.93 -16.43 12.50
CA LYS A 139 9.50 -16.13 12.40
C LYS A 139 9.18 -14.64 12.44
N SER A 140 10.16 -13.79 12.77
CA SER A 140 9.97 -12.35 12.95
C SER A 140 9.93 -11.56 11.63
N ILE A 141 10.36 -12.17 10.52
CA ILE A 141 10.41 -11.51 9.20
C ILE A 141 9.03 -11.42 8.57
N LEU A 142 8.25 -12.50 8.61
CA LEU A 142 6.94 -12.60 7.98
C LEU A 142 5.83 -12.33 9.01
N ARG A 143 5.62 -11.04 9.32
CA ARG A 143 4.57 -10.59 10.26
C ARG A 143 3.39 -9.99 9.52
N ASN A 144 2.21 -10.13 10.09
CA ASN A 144 1.05 -9.42 9.57
C ASN A 144 1.09 -7.92 9.92
N GLY A 145 0.24 -7.16 9.22
CA GLY A 145 0.25 -5.70 9.34
C GLY A 145 -0.22 -5.14 10.69
N SER A 146 -0.79 -5.96 11.59
CA SER A 146 -1.19 -5.52 12.93
C SER A 146 0.01 -5.14 13.80
N HIS A 147 1.20 -5.68 13.52
CA HIS A 147 2.44 -5.39 14.23
C HIS A 147 3.13 -4.08 13.79
N ILE A 148 2.58 -3.37 12.81
CA ILE A 148 3.12 -2.09 12.36
C ILE A 148 2.84 -1.02 13.40
N ILE A 149 3.90 -0.37 13.88
CA ILE A 149 3.85 0.75 14.83
C ILE A 149 3.97 2.12 14.15
N CYS A 150 4.51 2.16 12.94
CA CYS A 150 4.58 3.36 12.12
C CYS A 150 4.48 2.96 10.65
N ALA A 151 3.68 3.70 9.88
CA ALA A 151 3.56 3.52 8.43
C ALA A 151 3.54 4.89 7.75
N GLY A 152 4.16 4.99 6.60
CA GLY A 152 4.19 6.23 5.83
C GLY A 152 4.50 6.01 4.37
N TYR A 153 4.29 7.05 3.59
CA TYR A 153 4.81 7.16 2.23
C TYR A 153 5.22 8.59 1.94
N VAL A 154 6.15 8.73 1.02
CA VAL A 154 6.51 10.02 0.41
C VAL A 154 6.08 9.98 -1.04
N ILE A 155 5.35 10.99 -1.50
CA ILE A 155 5.01 11.17 -2.91
C ILE A 155 5.91 12.27 -3.51
N TYR A 156 6.54 11.95 -4.62
CA TYR A 156 7.36 12.87 -5.43
C TYR A 156 6.52 13.33 -6.62
N GLY A 157 5.99 14.54 -6.53
CA GLY A 157 5.08 15.13 -7.51
C GLY A 157 5.28 16.64 -7.62
N PRO A 158 4.23 17.42 -7.94
CA PRO A 158 4.30 18.88 -7.95
C PRO A 158 4.80 19.48 -6.65
N ALA A 159 4.50 18.84 -5.53
CA ALA A 159 5.15 18.99 -4.23
C ALA A 159 5.61 17.63 -3.75
N THR A 160 6.67 17.58 -2.94
CA THR A 160 7.06 16.37 -2.23
C THR A 160 6.36 16.37 -0.87
N GLU A 161 5.49 15.39 -0.64
CA GLU A 161 4.71 15.29 0.58
C GLU A 161 4.97 13.95 1.29
N LEU A 162 5.16 14.01 2.60
CA LEU A 162 5.22 12.86 3.49
C LEU A 162 3.87 12.70 4.20
N VAL A 163 3.30 11.52 4.11
CA VAL A 163 2.09 11.11 4.83
C VAL A 163 2.47 9.99 5.78
N ILE A 164 2.15 10.14 7.07
CA ILE A 164 2.62 9.22 8.10
C ILE A 164 1.59 9.05 9.23
N THR A 165 1.54 7.85 9.77
CA THR A 165 0.86 7.53 11.04
C THR A 165 1.80 6.76 11.96
N LYS A 166 1.76 7.05 13.25
CA LYS A 166 2.62 6.44 14.27
C LYS A 166 1.80 6.11 15.52
N GLU A 167 2.11 5.00 16.19
CA GLU A 167 1.52 4.71 17.50
C GLU A 167 1.82 5.85 18.49
N GLY A 168 0.84 6.18 19.31
CA GLY A 168 0.91 7.31 20.25
C GLY A 168 0.63 8.69 19.64
N THR A 169 0.46 8.77 18.30
CA THR A 169 0.03 9.98 17.60
C THR A 169 -1.35 9.76 16.99
N PRO A 170 -2.33 10.64 17.19
CA PRO A 170 -3.64 10.48 16.59
C PRO A 170 -3.61 10.70 15.06
N GLY A 171 -4.48 9.97 14.35
CA GLY A 171 -4.74 10.21 12.94
C GLY A 171 -3.59 9.93 11.97
N VAL A 172 -3.65 10.59 10.85
CA VAL A 172 -2.66 10.55 9.77
C VAL A 172 -2.18 11.98 9.51
N GLN A 173 -0.89 12.19 9.67
CA GLN A 173 -0.26 13.51 9.51
C GLN A 173 0.31 13.67 8.11
N LYS A 174 0.22 14.89 7.58
CA LYS A 174 0.79 15.28 6.29
C LYS A 174 1.81 16.40 6.48
N PHE A 175 2.94 16.25 5.81
CA PHE A 175 4.04 17.21 5.77
C PHE A 175 4.41 17.50 4.33
N THR A 176 4.80 18.73 4.03
CA THR A 176 5.32 19.13 2.72
C THR A 176 6.79 19.50 2.84
N LEU A 177 7.61 19.05 1.92
CA LEU A 177 9.03 19.37 1.88
C LEU A 177 9.24 20.83 1.44
N ASP A 178 9.83 21.63 2.31
CA ASP A 178 10.46 22.89 1.92
C ASP A 178 11.84 22.59 1.31
N THR A 179 11.91 22.61 -0.01
CA THR A 179 13.15 22.25 -0.75
C THR A 179 14.28 23.24 -0.52
N ASN A 180 14.00 24.49 -0.14
CA ASN A 180 15.03 25.49 0.17
C ASN A 180 15.69 25.21 1.52
N LYS A 181 14.89 24.83 2.52
CA LYS A 181 15.38 24.50 3.87
C LYS A 181 15.78 23.04 4.01
N LYS A 182 15.35 22.18 3.07
CA LYS A 182 15.48 20.71 3.14
C LYS A 182 14.83 20.13 4.40
N GLU A 183 13.63 20.62 4.74
CA GLU A 183 12.88 20.25 5.93
C GLU A 183 11.42 19.96 5.59
N TYR A 184 10.84 18.96 6.26
CA TYR A 184 9.43 18.65 6.17
C TYR A 184 8.63 19.52 7.12
N ILE A 185 7.76 20.35 6.57
CA ILE A 185 6.87 21.24 7.33
C ILE A 185 5.49 20.57 7.46
N TYR A 186 4.97 20.52 8.67
CA TYR A 186 3.61 20.01 8.93
C TYR A 186 2.57 20.86 8.19
N THR A 187 1.70 20.23 7.41
CA THR A 187 0.69 20.90 6.57
C THR A 187 -0.73 20.43 6.83
N GLY A 188 -0.94 19.55 7.82
CA GLY A 188 -2.27 19.18 8.29
C GLY A 188 -2.46 17.68 8.49
N GLU A 189 -3.71 17.29 8.74
CA GLU A 189 -4.14 15.92 8.95
C GLU A 189 -4.99 15.43 7.77
N ILE A 190 -4.96 14.12 7.54
CA ILE A 190 -5.81 13.46 6.55
C ILE A 190 -6.88 12.65 7.28
N ASP A 191 -8.13 12.97 6.99
CA ASP A 191 -9.30 12.22 7.41
C ASP A 191 -10.20 11.96 6.17
N ILE A 192 -10.18 10.72 5.69
CA ILE A 192 -10.95 10.31 4.52
C ILE A 192 -12.45 10.20 4.84
N SER A 193 -12.84 10.03 6.10
CA SER A 193 -14.24 9.90 6.52
C SER A 193 -15.06 11.17 6.22
N THR A 194 -14.37 12.32 6.13
CA THR A 194 -14.99 13.62 5.79
C THR A 194 -15.07 13.87 4.27
N LYS A 195 -14.53 12.99 3.45
CA LYS A 195 -14.42 13.19 2.00
C LYS A 195 -15.60 12.57 1.26
N THR A 196 -16.13 13.31 0.30
CA THR A 196 -17.39 12.96 -0.36
C THR A 196 -17.31 12.84 -1.89
N LYS A 197 -16.11 13.05 -2.48
CA LYS A 197 -15.97 12.93 -3.94
C LYS A 197 -16.14 11.47 -4.37
N LYS A 198 -17.00 11.28 -5.36
CA LYS A 198 -17.31 9.99 -5.97
C LYS A 198 -16.27 9.68 -7.06
N ILE A 199 -15.12 9.18 -6.64
CA ILE A 199 -14.01 8.80 -7.52
C ILE A 199 -13.75 7.30 -7.36
N TYR A 200 -13.55 6.61 -8.48
CA TYR A 200 -12.99 5.27 -8.48
C TYR A 200 -11.73 5.21 -9.34
N SER A 201 -10.75 4.46 -8.87
CA SER A 201 -9.45 4.28 -9.50
C SER A 201 -9.22 2.80 -9.75
N ILE A 202 -9.23 2.39 -11.00
CA ILE A 202 -8.98 1.02 -11.46
C ILE A 202 -8.50 1.06 -12.90
N ASN A 203 -7.59 0.16 -13.28
CA ASN A 203 -7.20 0.01 -14.68
C ASN A 203 -8.29 -0.73 -15.47
N GLU A 204 -9.16 0.02 -16.13
CA GLU A 204 -10.26 -0.55 -16.92
C GLU A 204 -9.80 -1.30 -18.18
N SER A 205 -8.56 -1.14 -18.62
CA SER A 205 -8.02 -1.95 -19.73
C SER A 205 -7.99 -3.44 -19.40
N ASN A 206 -8.02 -3.80 -18.11
CA ASN A 206 -8.05 -5.17 -17.64
C ASN A 206 -9.48 -5.74 -17.51
N CYS A 207 -10.52 -5.00 -17.88
CA CYS A 207 -11.91 -5.38 -17.62
C CYS A 207 -12.31 -6.75 -18.19
N GLU A 208 -11.75 -7.16 -19.31
CA GLU A 208 -11.98 -8.49 -19.91
C GLU A 208 -11.56 -9.62 -18.96
N ASN A 209 -10.50 -9.39 -18.17
CA ASN A 209 -9.95 -10.40 -17.27
C ASN A 209 -10.62 -10.40 -15.88
N TRP A 210 -11.37 -9.36 -15.51
CA TRP A 210 -11.98 -9.27 -14.19
C TRP A 210 -13.00 -10.39 -13.94
N TYR A 211 -13.11 -10.83 -12.70
CA TYR A 211 -14.20 -11.68 -12.27
C TYR A 211 -15.55 -10.95 -12.34
N GLN A 212 -16.61 -11.72 -12.45
CA GLN A 212 -17.95 -11.19 -12.72
C GLN A 212 -18.47 -10.22 -11.64
N ASP A 213 -18.09 -10.41 -10.38
CA ASP A 213 -18.46 -9.52 -9.28
C ASP A 213 -17.84 -8.12 -9.45
N MET A 214 -16.57 -8.05 -9.86
CA MET A 214 -15.91 -6.76 -10.14
C MET A 214 -16.51 -6.09 -11.37
N LYS A 215 -16.76 -6.83 -12.46
CA LYS A 215 -17.43 -6.29 -13.67
C LYS A 215 -18.77 -5.64 -13.32
N GLN A 216 -19.60 -6.36 -12.57
CA GLN A 216 -20.91 -5.87 -12.14
C GLN A 216 -20.80 -4.67 -11.20
N TYR A 217 -19.86 -4.71 -10.24
CA TYR A 217 -19.67 -3.60 -9.31
C TYR A 217 -19.25 -2.32 -10.03
N ILE A 218 -18.25 -2.38 -10.90
CA ILE A 218 -17.81 -1.20 -11.66
C ILE A 218 -18.90 -0.70 -12.62
N SER A 219 -19.75 -1.58 -13.16
CA SER A 219 -20.89 -1.16 -13.98
C SER A 219 -21.86 -0.25 -13.24
N LEU A 220 -22.02 -0.42 -11.91
CA LEU A 220 -22.85 0.46 -11.09
C LEU A 220 -22.32 1.90 -11.07
N TYR A 221 -21.02 2.10 -11.14
CA TYR A 221 -20.41 3.43 -11.17
C TYR A 221 -20.63 4.16 -12.50
N LYS A 222 -20.83 3.41 -13.58
CA LYS A 222 -21.01 3.93 -14.94
C LYS A 222 -22.46 4.34 -15.25
N THR A 223 -23.39 4.10 -14.33
CA THR A 223 -24.80 4.48 -14.54
C THR A 223 -24.97 6.00 -14.45
N LYS A 224 -25.84 6.58 -15.30
CA LYS A 224 -26.06 8.03 -15.40
C LYS A 224 -26.41 8.72 -14.07
N ASN A 225 -27.00 7.98 -13.13
CA ASN A 225 -27.50 8.52 -11.86
C ASN A 225 -26.46 8.53 -10.73
N THR A 226 -25.29 7.88 -10.88
CA THR A 226 -24.34 7.70 -9.76
C THR A 226 -23.31 8.82 -9.63
N LYS A 227 -23.05 9.56 -10.72
CA LYS A 227 -22.08 10.68 -10.77
C LYS A 227 -20.66 10.32 -10.35
N TYR A 228 -20.22 9.05 -10.52
CA TYR A 228 -18.83 8.67 -10.29
C TYR A 228 -17.95 9.12 -11.44
N THR A 229 -16.71 9.46 -11.10
CA THR A 229 -15.67 9.81 -12.07
C THR A 229 -14.51 8.84 -11.93
N GLN A 230 -14.10 8.22 -13.02
CA GLN A 230 -12.88 7.42 -13.06
C GLN A 230 -11.65 8.33 -13.03
N ARG A 231 -10.67 7.96 -12.20
CA ARG A 231 -9.34 8.56 -12.15
C ARG A 231 -8.34 7.45 -11.85
N TYR A 232 -7.50 7.10 -12.81
CA TYR A 232 -6.44 6.10 -12.67
C TYR A 232 -5.14 6.69 -13.20
N ILE A 233 -4.12 6.75 -12.34
CA ILE A 233 -2.80 7.32 -12.64
C ILE A 233 -1.86 6.20 -13.09
N GLY A 234 -1.96 5.02 -12.47
CA GLY A 234 -1.07 3.89 -12.72
C GLY A 234 0.18 3.91 -11.84
N SER A 235 0.19 4.71 -10.78
CA SER A 235 1.13 4.70 -9.67
C SER A 235 0.33 4.54 -8.39
N MET A 236 0.60 3.49 -7.61
CA MET A 236 -0.20 3.17 -6.43
C MET A 236 -0.18 4.32 -5.42
N VAL A 237 1.01 4.83 -5.11
CA VAL A 237 1.16 5.93 -4.15
C VAL A 237 0.36 7.17 -4.58
N ALA A 238 0.34 7.50 -5.87
CA ALA A 238 -0.37 8.67 -6.38
C ALA A 238 -1.90 8.46 -6.40
N ASP A 239 -2.35 7.27 -6.81
CA ASP A 239 -3.77 6.91 -6.82
C ASP A 239 -4.35 6.86 -5.40
N VAL A 240 -3.60 6.30 -4.45
CA VAL A 240 -4.00 6.24 -3.04
C VAL A 240 -3.96 7.61 -2.38
N HIS A 241 -2.92 8.42 -2.64
CA HIS A 241 -2.82 9.79 -2.12
C HIS A 241 -4.05 10.63 -2.51
N ARG A 242 -4.44 10.60 -3.79
CA ARG A 242 -5.66 11.26 -4.26
C ARG A 242 -6.91 10.70 -3.55
N THR A 243 -7.00 9.38 -3.36
CA THR A 243 -8.14 8.73 -2.70
C THR A 243 -8.25 9.16 -1.24
N LEU A 244 -7.14 9.24 -0.50
CA LEU A 244 -7.09 9.75 0.86
C LEU A 244 -7.56 11.20 0.97
N LEU A 245 -7.17 12.07 0.01
CA LEU A 245 -7.50 13.48 0.04
C LEU A 245 -8.92 13.79 -0.42
N TYR A 246 -9.50 12.98 -1.30
CA TYR A 246 -10.78 13.29 -1.93
C TYR A 246 -11.90 12.32 -1.62
N GLY A 247 -11.58 11.12 -1.14
CA GLY A 247 -12.53 10.02 -0.99
C GLY A 247 -12.62 9.16 -2.25
N GLY A 248 -13.53 8.18 -2.19
CA GLY A 248 -13.71 7.20 -3.25
C GLY A 248 -12.95 5.90 -2.98
N MET A 249 -12.56 5.20 -4.03
CA MET A 249 -11.95 3.88 -3.92
C MET A 249 -10.82 3.67 -4.93
N PHE A 250 -9.72 3.07 -4.48
CA PHE A 250 -8.66 2.51 -5.31
C PHE A 250 -8.82 0.99 -5.35
N CYS A 251 -8.70 0.40 -6.54
CA CYS A 251 -8.88 -1.03 -6.79
C CYS A 251 -7.75 -1.59 -7.64
N TYR A 252 -7.16 -2.64 -7.14
CA TYR A 252 -6.32 -3.56 -7.90
C TYR A 252 -6.77 -5.00 -7.64
N PRO A 253 -7.92 -5.42 -8.21
CA PRO A 253 -8.54 -6.72 -7.91
C PRO A 253 -7.75 -7.87 -8.49
N ALA A 254 -7.99 -9.07 -7.95
CA ALA A 254 -7.64 -10.31 -8.62
C ALA A 254 -8.41 -10.43 -9.94
N ASP A 255 -7.78 -11.01 -10.92
CA ASP A 255 -8.37 -11.31 -12.22
C ASP A 255 -7.91 -12.68 -12.73
N THR A 256 -8.39 -13.11 -13.90
CA THR A 256 -8.08 -14.43 -14.47
C THR A 256 -6.60 -14.59 -14.86
N LYS A 257 -5.86 -13.49 -15.07
CA LYS A 257 -4.42 -13.49 -15.38
C LYS A 257 -3.58 -13.31 -14.12
N ASN A 258 -4.05 -12.49 -13.16
CA ASN A 258 -3.35 -12.13 -11.93
C ASN A 258 -4.19 -12.55 -10.72
N THR A 259 -4.32 -13.86 -10.52
CA THR A 259 -5.16 -14.44 -9.45
C THR A 259 -4.70 -14.06 -8.04
N LYS A 260 -3.40 -13.79 -7.87
CA LYS A 260 -2.79 -13.34 -6.62
C LYS A 260 -2.64 -11.82 -6.54
N GLY A 261 -3.17 -11.05 -7.51
CA GLY A 261 -2.92 -9.61 -7.62
C GLY A 261 -1.51 -9.28 -8.07
N LYS A 262 -1.14 -8.00 -8.05
CA LYS A 262 0.21 -7.52 -8.44
C LYS A 262 0.96 -6.84 -7.31
N LEU A 263 0.26 -6.19 -6.38
CA LEU A 263 0.87 -5.39 -5.32
C LEU A 263 1.41 -6.29 -4.22
N ARG A 264 2.52 -5.88 -3.59
CA ARG A 264 3.20 -6.65 -2.56
C ARG A 264 2.59 -6.39 -1.19
N VAL A 265 2.48 -7.47 -0.41
CA VAL A 265 1.82 -7.40 0.91
C VAL A 265 2.60 -6.52 1.88
N ILE A 266 3.92 -6.79 2.07
CA ILE A 266 4.68 -6.32 3.23
C ILE A 266 5.06 -4.85 3.12
N TYR A 267 5.56 -4.41 1.98
CA TYR A 267 6.13 -3.07 1.83
C TYR A 267 5.28 -2.09 1.01
N GLU A 268 4.17 -2.54 0.40
CA GLU A 268 3.19 -1.69 -0.28
C GLU A 268 1.83 -1.74 0.42
N CYS A 269 1.14 -2.91 0.38
CA CYS A 269 -0.25 -3.00 0.84
C CYS A 269 -0.41 -2.78 2.35
N PHE A 270 0.47 -3.33 3.18
CA PHE A 270 0.39 -3.17 4.63
C PHE A 270 0.56 -1.71 5.07
N PRO A 271 1.65 -0.99 4.71
CA PRO A 271 1.81 0.40 5.13
C PRO A 271 0.66 1.28 4.65
N ILE A 272 0.26 1.15 3.39
CA ILE A 272 -0.83 1.94 2.82
C ILE A 272 -2.17 1.61 3.49
N SER A 273 -2.45 0.33 3.78
CA SER A 273 -3.67 -0.07 4.49
C SER A 273 -3.71 0.46 5.93
N LYS A 274 -2.56 0.48 6.61
CA LYS A 274 -2.44 1.07 7.96
C LYS A 274 -2.80 2.56 7.94
N ILE A 275 -2.29 3.29 6.95
CA ILE A 275 -2.60 4.71 6.75
C ILE A 275 -4.09 4.88 6.42
N MET A 276 -4.62 4.09 5.48
CA MET A 276 -6.01 4.16 5.05
C MET A 276 -6.98 3.98 6.22
N GLU A 277 -6.75 2.95 7.05
CA GLU A 277 -7.59 2.68 8.23
C GLU A 277 -7.45 3.75 9.31
N LYS A 278 -6.24 4.25 9.55
CA LYS A 278 -5.99 5.34 10.50
C LYS A 278 -6.60 6.66 10.06
N ALA A 279 -6.74 6.86 8.76
CA ALA A 279 -7.47 8.00 8.19
C ALA A 279 -9.01 7.83 8.19
N GLY A 280 -9.55 6.73 8.73
CA GLY A 280 -10.99 6.48 8.79
C GLY A 280 -11.55 5.73 7.57
N GLY A 281 -10.71 5.26 6.67
CA GLY A 281 -11.08 4.40 5.54
C GLY A 281 -11.06 2.91 5.87
N ALA A 282 -11.03 2.07 4.83
CA ALA A 282 -10.89 0.62 4.95
C ALA A 282 -10.07 0.03 3.80
N ALA A 283 -9.45 -1.13 4.03
CA ALA A 283 -8.66 -1.87 3.05
C ALA A 283 -8.91 -3.37 3.18
N ILE A 284 -9.29 -4.01 2.07
CA ILE A 284 -9.59 -5.44 1.99
C ILE A 284 -8.88 -6.08 0.79
N THR A 285 -8.75 -7.39 0.79
CA THR A 285 -8.31 -8.12 -0.39
C THR A 285 -9.33 -7.99 -1.52
N GLY A 286 -8.84 -7.79 -2.72
CA GLY A 286 -9.63 -7.61 -3.94
C GLY A 286 -10.01 -8.93 -4.61
N ASP A 287 -10.23 -9.97 -3.83
CA ASP A 287 -10.68 -11.30 -4.22
C ASP A 287 -11.98 -11.70 -3.49
N PHE A 288 -12.39 -12.96 -3.65
CA PHE A 288 -13.60 -13.46 -3.01
C PHE A 288 -13.50 -13.59 -1.49
N SER A 289 -12.29 -13.62 -0.91
CA SER A 289 -12.09 -13.74 0.54
C SER A 289 -12.43 -12.45 1.29
N ARG A 290 -12.15 -11.28 0.67
CA ARG A 290 -12.43 -9.94 1.22
C ARG A 290 -11.89 -9.77 2.64
N ASN A 291 -10.75 -10.39 2.92
CA ASN A 291 -10.08 -10.29 4.20
C ASN A 291 -9.53 -8.88 4.39
N ARG A 292 -9.46 -8.43 5.63
CA ARG A 292 -8.75 -7.21 5.95
C ARG A 292 -7.27 -7.37 5.60
N ILE A 293 -6.69 -6.41 4.86
CA ILE A 293 -5.29 -6.50 4.41
C ILE A 293 -4.32 -6.71 5.58
N LEU A 294 -4.47 -5.96 6.67
CA LEU A 294 -3.56 -6.03 7.81
C LEU A 294 -3.58 -7.36 8.57
N ASP A 295 -4.57 -8.22 8.34
CA ASP A 295 -4.71 -9.54 8.98
C ASP A 295 -4.09 -10.68 8.13
N ILE A 296 -3.58 -10.38 6.92
CA ILE A 296 -2.86 -11.36 6.10
C ILE A 296 -1.60 -11.81 6.85
N ASN A 297 -1.39 -13.12 6.93
CA ASN A 297 -0.13 -13.69 7.40
C ASN A 297 0.73 -14.02 6.17
N PRO A 298 1.79 -13.22 5.89
CA PRO A 298 2.62 -13.45 4.73
C PRO A 298 3.36 -14.79 4.84
N THR A 299 3.54 -15.46 3.72
CA THR A 299 4.29 -16.72 3.62
C THR A 299 5.65 -16.54 2.93
N GLU A 300 5.85 -15.40 2.27
CA GLU A 300 7.09 -15.01 1.59
C GLU A 300 7.25 -13.48 1.59
N ILE A 301 8.48 -12.99 1.45
CA ILE A 301 8.81 -11.55 1.52
C ILE A 301 8.11 -10.77 0.41
N HIS A 302 8.10 -11.31 -0.81
CA HIS A 302 7.54 -10.67 -1.99
C HIS A 302 6.11 -11.14 -2.33
N GLN A 303 5.40 -11.68 -1.33
CA GLN A 303 4.01 -12.11 -1.50
C GLN A 303 3.16 -10.98 -2.07
N ARG A 304 2.38 -11.31 -3.10
CA ARG A 304 1.42 -10.39 -3.73
C ARG A 304 0.02 -10.58 -3.18
N THR A 305 -0.80 -9.54 -3.28
CA THR A 305 -2.22 -9.57 -2.93
C THR A 305 -3.01 -8.63 -3.82
N PRO A 306 -4.24 -9.00 -4.20
CA PRO A 306 -5.18 -8.06 -4.76
C PRO A 306 -5.71 -7.14 -3.67
N VAL A 307 -6.05 -5.90 -4.00
CA VAL A 307 -6.45 -4.91 -3.00
C VAL A 307 -7.61 -4.03 -3.46
N LEU A 308 -8.51 -3.72 -2.52
CA LEU A 308 -9.48 -2.64 -2.61
C LEU A 308 -9.37 -1.79 -1.34
N MET A 309 -9.20 -0.48 -1.49
CA MET A 309 -9.09 0.43 -0.36
C MET A 309 -9.69 1.80 -0.68
N GLY A 310 -10.17 2.49 0.36
CA GLY A 310 -10.76 3.81 0.20
C GLY A 310 -11.71 4.18 1.32
N SER A 311 -12.68 5.06 1.01
CA SER A 311 -13.73 5.42 1.96
C SER A 311 -14.47 4.19 2.46
N LYS A 312 -14.70 4.12 3.76
CA LYS A 312 -15.32 2.96 4.41
C LYS A 312 -16.69 2.60 3.80
N GLU A 313 -17.47 3.61 3.44
CA GLU A 313 -18.78 3.45 2.80
C GLU A 313 -18.66 2.76 1.43
N GLU A 314 -17.64 3.09 0.65
CA GLU A 314 -17.41 2.47 -0.66
C GLU A 314 -17.01 1.00 -0.53
N ILE A 315 -16.17 0.66 0.43
CA ILE A 315 -15.79 -0.73 0.72
C ILE A 315 -17.01 -1.53 1.21
N ILE A 316 -17.82 -0.98 2.12
CA ILE A 316 -19.06 -1.61 2.58
C ILE A 316 -20.03 -1.83 1.42
N LYS A 317 -20.17 -0.85 0.53
CA LYS A 317 -21.03 -0.94 -0.66
C LYS A 317 -20.56 -2.05 -1.60
N TYR A 318 -19.26 -2.18 -1.84
CA TYR A 318 -18.68 -3.29 -2.60
C TYR A 318 -19.03 -4.64 -1.96
N ILE A 319 -18.77 -4.82 -0.68
CA ILE A 319 -19.05 -6.07 0.04
C ILE A 319 -20.53 -6.46 -0.07
N ARG A 320 -21.45 -5.50 0.12
CA ARG A 320 -22.90 -5.75 0.07
C ARG A 320 -23.37 -6.09 -1.33
N SER A 321 -22.95 -5.35 -2.36
CA SER A 321 -23.38 -5.58 -3.74
C SER A 321 -22.91 -6.93 -4.28
N THR A 322 -21.70 -7.34 -3.93
CA THR A 322 -21.11 -8.59 -4.42
C THR A 322 -21.51 -9.83 -3.61
N ARG A 323 -21.97 -9.67 -2.36
CA ARG A 323 -22.53 -10.77 -1.56
C ARG A 323 -23.77 -11.38 -2.21
N ASN A 324 -24.64 -10.56 -2.76
CA ASN A 324 -25.88 -11.03 -3.41
C ASN A 324 -25.56 -11.84 -4.69
N ILE A 325 -24.49 -11.51 -5.38
CA ILE A 325 -24.02 -12.24 -6.59
C ILE A 325 -23.56 -13.66 -6.22
N LEU A 326 -22.83 -13.80 -5.11
CA LEU A 326 -22.39 -15.12 -4.62
C LEU A 326 -23.57 -15.98 -4.19
N LEU A 327 -24.54 -15.41 -3.48
CA LEU A 327 -25.73 -16.12 -3.01
C LEU A 327 -26.65 -16.54 -4.16
N SER A 328 -26.72 -15.78 -5.26
CA SER A 328 -27.50 -16.16 -6.45
C SER A 328 -26.90 -17.34 -7.22
N LYS A 329 -25.57 -17.52 -7.16
CA LYS A 329 -24.88 -18.66 -7.79
C LYS A 329 -24.92 -19.94 -6.96
N THR A 330 -25.18 -19.83 -5.66
CA THR A 330 -25.30 -21.01 -4.75
C THR A 330 -26.71 -21.54 -4.62
N LYS A 331 -27.72 -20.89 -5.21
CA LYS A 331 -29.04 -21.51 -5.36
C LYS A 331 -28.94 -22.57 -6.46
N PRO A 332 -29.29 -23.84 -6.18
CA PRO A 332 -29.40 -24.83 -7.25
C PRO A 332 -30.42 -24.32 -8.26
N GLN A 333 -30.09 -24.39 -9.54
CA GLN A 333 -31.07 -24.24 -10.62
C GLN A 333 -32.06 -25.38 -10.41
N THR A 334 -33.18 -25.11 -9.77
CA THR A 334 -34.35 -25.99 -9.87
C THR A 334 -34.82 -25.82 -11.30
N ASN A 335 -34.54 -26.84 -12.13
CA ASN A 335 -35.25 -27.08 -13.37
C ASN A 335 -36.71 -27.29 -13.07
N PHE A 336 -37.50 -26.23 -13.10
CA PHE A 336 -38.95 -26.30 -13.21
C PHE A 336 -39.32 -25.49 -14.46
N ASP A 337 -39.16 -26.15 -15.62
CA ASP A 337 -39.84 -25.81 -16.84
C ASP A 337 -39.87 -27.08 -17.69
N HIS A 338 -40.77 -28.02 -17.36
CA HIS A 338 -41.43 -28.92 -18.27
C HIS A 338 -42.64 -29.49 -17.54
N ASP A 339 -43.77 -29.16 -18.08
CA ASP A 339 -45.06 -29.77 -18.03
C ASP A 339 -46.17 -28.81 -17.59
N PHE A 340 -46.75 -28.20 -18.59
CA PHE A 340 -48.21 -28.00 -18.72
C PHE A 340 -48.51 -27.38 -20.10
N ALA A 341 -48.39 -28.24 -21.12
CA ALA A 341 -49.10 -27.99 -22.38
C ALA A 341 -50.11 -29.12 -22.55
N GLY A 342 -51.37 -28.79 -22.52
CA GLY A 342 -52.39 -29.71 -22.95
C GLY A 342 -53.55 -29.85 -21.97
N GLU A 343 -54.56 -29.00 -22.13
CA GLU A 343 -55.95 -29.47 -22.15
C GLU A 343 -56.83 -28.44 -22.84
N HIS A 344 -57.36 -28.86 -23.99
CA HIS A 344 -58.50 -28.27 -24.68
C HIS A 344 -59.77 -28.38 -23.80
N PHE A 345 -60.49 -27.29 -23.69
CA PHE A 345 -61.96 -27.36 -23.51
C PHE A 345 -62.61 -26.45 -24.49
N THR A 346 -63.33 -27.10 -25.42
CA THR A 346 -64.45 -26.57 -26.21
C THR A 346 -65.64 -26.40 -25.28
N ASP A 347 -66.26 -25.25 -25.29
CA ASP A 347 -67.66 -24.89 -25.58
C ASP A 347 -67.88 -23.38 -25.40
#